data_8318395a3c1cfe76e2692b872a363914
#
_entry.id   8318395a3c1cfe76e2692b872a363914
#
_cell.length_a   1.000
_cell.length_b   1.000
_cell.length_c   1.000
_cell.angle_alpha   90.00
_cell.angle_beta   90.00
_cell.angle_gamma   90.00
#
_symmetry.space_group_name_H-M   'P 1'
#
loop_
_entity.id
_entity.type
_entity.pdbx_description
1 polymer ?
#
loop_
_entity_poly.entity_id
_entity_poly.type
_entity_poly.pdbx_seq_one_letter_code
_entity_poly.pdbx_strand_id
1 'polypeptide(L)'
;MALMAVMERRMWDLLLILTAAPHSGDVVTSALRLSQAVLDRGGSVRVWACGYANMMTQDTFGDTKLPNTRDPKGHYPSPSAVVQRMIADGEGRFGWIACTACSEERGAVHHVPQVRHRSPLRLARTIASARQTLYLGGA
;
A
#
# COMPACT_ATOMS: atom_id res chain seq x y z
N MET A 1 -3.04 40.19 11.45
CA MET A 1 -3.92 39.00 11.53
C MET A 1 -3.27 37.91 10.73
N ALA A 2 -2.83 36.84 11.39
CA ALA A 2 -2.41 35.65 10.68
C ALA A 2 -3.66 34.99 10.09
N LEU A 3 -3.84 35.06 8.79
CA LEU A 3 -4.71 34.15 8.09
C LEU A 3 -4.12 32.76 8.30
N MET A 4 -4.68 32.02 9.23
CA MET A 4 -4.49 30.58 9.27
C MET A 4 -5.06 30.08 7.94
N ALA A 5 -4.18 29.85 6.96
CA ALA A 5 -4.53 29.02 5.83
C ALA A 5 -4.97 27.69 6.45
N VAL A 6 -6.26 27.45 6.43
CA VAL A 6 -6.79 26.09 6.63
C VAL A 6 -6.16 25.31 5.50
N MET A 7 -5.08 24.59 5.82
CA MET A 7 -4.54 23.59 4.90
C MET A 7 -5.70 22.65 4.61
N GLU A 8 -6.30 22.85 3.46
CA GLU A 8 -7.30 21.96 2.94
C GLU A 8 -6.67 20.58 2.94
N ARG A 9 -7.13 19.72 3.84
CA ARG A 9 -6.57 18.37 3.96
C ARG A 9 -6.81 17.71 2.63
N ARG A 10 -5.72 17.34 1.98
CA ARG A 10 -5.80 16.63 0.72
C ARG A 10 -6.72 15.42 0.87
N MET A 11 -7.77 15.37 0.07
CA MET A 11 -8.65 14.22 -0.04
C MET A 11 -8.08 13.24 -1.05
N TRP A 12 -7.99 11.99 -0.65
CA TRP A 12 -7.68 10.88 -1.55
C TRP A 12 -8.97 10.42 -2.24
N ASP A 13 -8.89 10.04 -3.49
CA ASP A 13 -10.08 9.54 -4.19
C ASP A 13 -10.48 8.17 -3.65
N LEU A 14 -9.52 7.31 -3.38
CA LEU A 14 -9.75 5.97 -2.88
C LEU A 14 -8.77 5.62 -1.76
N LEU A 15 -9.30 5.09 -0.67
CA LEU A 15 -8.56 4.37 0.34
C LEU A 15 -8.85 2.87 0.20
N LEU A 16 -7.82 2.06 0.03
CA LEU A 16 -7.91 0.61 0.12
C LEU A 16 -7.42 0.16 1.49
N ILE A 17 -8.27 -0.51 2.24
CA ILE A 17 -7.85 -1.24 3.45
C ILE A 17 -7.57 -2.66 3.02
N LEU A 18 -6.31 -3.06 3.03
CA LEU A 18 -5.83 -4.34 2.54
C LEU A 18 -5.39 -5.22 3.70
N THR A 19 -5.95 -6.43 3.80
CA THR A 19 -5.60 -7.39 4.84
C THR A 19 -4.98 -8.67 4.31
N ALA A 20 -4.96 -8.87 3.00
CA ALA A 20 -4.43 -10.08 2.38
C ALA A 20 -2.91 -10.15 2.45
N ALA A 21 -2.39 -11.35 2.74
CA ALA A 21 -0.96 -11.61 2.68
C ALA A 21 -0.46 -11.69 1.23
N PRO A 22 0.80 -11.29 0.97
CA PRO A 22 1.40 -11.53 -0.33
C PRO A 22 1.48 -13.04 -0.62
N HIS A 23 1.29 -13.42 -1.86
CA HIS A 23 1.38 -14.81 -2.33
C HIS A 23 0.33 -15.79 -1.81
N SER A 24 -0.70 -15.31 -1.11
CA SER A 24 -1.76 -16.17 -0.57
C SER A 24 -3.07 -16.16 -1.38
N GLY A 25 -3.04 -15.65 -2.60
CA GLY A 25 -4.21 -15.53 -3.48
C GLY A 25 -4.10 -14.32 -4.40
N ASP A 26 -5.22 -13.98 -5.03
CA ASP A 26 -5.26 -12.92 -6.04
C ASP A 26 -5.64 -11.53 -5.50
N VAL A 27 -5.99 -11.42 -4.22
CA VAL A 27 -6.49 -10.15 -3.63
C VAL A 27 -5.45 -9.05 -3.73
N VAL A 28 -4.19 -9.36 -3.44
CA VAL A 28 -3.09 -8.40 -3.55
C VAL A 28 -2.91 -7.91 -4.99
N THR A 29 -2.90 -8.82 -5.94
CA THR A 29 -2.80 -8.49 -7.37
C THR A 29 -3.99 -7.63 -7.80
N SER A 30 -5.18 -7.96 -7.35
CA SER A 30 -6.40 -7.18 -7.64
C SER A 30 -6.32 -5.78 -7.03
N ALA A 31 -5.83 -5.65 -5.80
CA ALA A 31 -5.63 -4.35 -5.16
C ALA A 31 -4.66 -3.46 -5.94
N LEU A 32 -3.53 -4.02 -6.39
CA LEU A 32 -2.54 -3.28 -7.17
C LEU A 32 -3.07 -2.89 -8.55
N ARG A 33 -3.80 -3.79 -9.21
CA ARG A 33 -4.44 -3.51 -10.51
C ARG A 33 -5.51 -2.43 -10.39
N LEU A 34 -6.35 -2.49 -9.37
CA LEU A 34 -7.35 -1.47 -9.11
C LEU A 34 -6.69 -0.11 -8.86
N SER A 35 -5.65 -0.09 -8.02
CA SER A 35 -4.88 1.12 -7.75
C SER A 35 -4.31 1.72 -9.03
N GLN A 36 -3.70 0.90 -9.88
CA GLN A 36 -3.14 1.35 -11.15
C GLN A 36 -4.23 1.89 -12.08
N ALA A 37 -5.38 1.26 -12.15
CA ALA A 37 -6.50 1.72 -12.97
C ALA A 37 -7.00 3.10 -12.54
N VAL A 38 -7.05 3.36 -11.23
CA VAL A 38 -7.42 4.68 -10.69
C VAL A 38 -6.36 5.72 -11.03
N LEU A 39 -5.08 5.38 -10.87
CA LEU A 39 -3.96 6.26 -11.20
C LEU A 39 -3.95 6.61 -12.69
N ASP A 40 -4.19 5.65 -13.57
CA ASP A 40 -4.22 5.85 -15.02
C ASP A 40 -5.33 6.80 -15.47
N ARG A 41 -6.37 6.95 -14.64
CA ARG A 41 -7.47 7.91 -14.85
C ARG A 41 -7.26 9.27 -14.17
N GLY A 42 -6.07 9.49 -13.62
CA GLY A 42 -5.73 10.73 -12.94
C GLY A 42 -6.17 10.81 -11.48
N GLY A 43 -6.70 9.74 -10.92
CA GLY A 43 -7.12 9.66 -9.53
C GLY A 43 -5.96 9.41 -8.55
N SER A 44 -6.27 9.45 -7.27
CA SER A 44 -5.33 9.19 -6.18
C SER A 44 -5.79 8.02 -5.33
N VAL A 45 -4.83 7.19 -4.94
CA VAL A 45 -5.07 5.98 -4.13
C VAL A 45 -4.13 5.95 -2.96
N ARG A 46 -4.67 5.63 -1.80
CA ARG A 46 -3.91 5.34 -0.60
C ARG A 46 -4.25 3.94 -0.12
N VAL A 47 -3.25 3.16 0.21
CA VAL A 47 -3.44 1.82 0.78
C VAL A 47 -3.11 1.87 2.26
N TRP A 48 -3.99 1.31 3.08
CA TRP A 48 -3.74 1.00 4.48
C TRP A 48 -3.52 -0.51 4.60
N ALA A 49 -2.29 -0.91 4.85
CA ALA A 49 -1.97 -2.31 5.08
C ALA A 49 -2.27 -2.69 6.53
N CYS A 50 -3.14 -3.68 6.69
CA CYS A 50 -3.54 -4.24 7.96
C CYS A 50 -3.18 -5.73 8.01
N GLY A 51 -2.92 -6.29 9.18
CA GLY A 51 -2.60 -7.69 9.31
C GLY A 51 -1.39 -8.10 8.45
N TYR A 52 -1.49 -9.22 7.78
CA TYR A 52 -0.40 -9.77 6.95
C TYR A 52 -0.11 -8.96 5.68
N ALA A 53 -0.96 -8.01 5.30
CA ALA A 53 -0.63 -7.09 4.19
C ALA A 53 0.61 -6.24 4.50
N ASN A 54 0.99 -6.09 5.76
CA ASN A 54 2.24 -5.42 6.15
C ASN A 54 3.50 -6.18 5.70
N MET A 55 3.37 -7.43 5.30
CA MET A 55 4.47 -8.18 4.69
C MET A 55 4.79 -7.73 3.26
N MET A 56 3.85 -7.03 2.60
CA MET A 56 4.00 -6.59 1.21
C MET A 56 5.20 -5.67 0.97
N THR A 57 5.54 -4.86 1.94
CA THR A 57 6.52 -3.78 1.80
C THR A 57 7.78 -4.00 2.60
N GLN A 58 8.08 -5.26 2.96
CA GLN A 58 9.33 -5.60 3.59
C GLN A 58 10.50 -5.51 2.61
N ASP A 59 11.59 -4.89 3.02
CA ASP A 59 12.80 -4.74 2.20
C ASP A 59 13.50 -6.08 1.94
N THR A 60 13.29 -7.07 2.82
CA THR A 60 13.83 -8.42 2.69
C THR A 60 13.34 -9.18 1.46
N PHE A 61 12.27 -8.75 0.81
CA PHE A 61 11.85 -9.33 -0.47
C PHE A 61 12.85 -9.06 -1.60
N GLY A 62 13.68 -8.02 -1.47
CA GLY A 62 14.54 -7.59 -2.56
C GLY A 62 13.76 -7.10 -3.77
N ASP A 63 14.36 -7.14 -4.94
CA ASP A 63 13.78 -6.57 -6.17
C ASP A 63 12.88 -7.54 -6.93
N THR A 64 13.13 -8.83 -6.82
CA THR A 64 12.44 -9.86 -7.60
C THR A 64 11.80 -10.93 -6.73
N LYS A 65 10.72 -11.53 -7.25
CA LYS A 65 10.15 -12.74 -6.66
C LYS A 65 11.14 -13.89 -6.77
N LEU A 66 10.92 -14.92 -5.94
CA LEU A 66 11.66 -16.16 -6.05
C LEU A 66 11.59 -16.73 -7.46
N PRO A 67 12.69 -17.33 -7.96
CA PRO A 67 12.71 -17.93 -9.29
C PRO A 67 11.60 -18.96 -9.48
N ASN A 68 10.92 -18.86 -10.62
CA ASN A 68 10.00 -19.91 -11.05
C ASN A 68 10.78 -21.05 -11.66
N THR A 69 10.68 -22.23 -11.11
CA THR A 69 11.40 -23.41 -11.63
C THR A 69 10.96 -23.83 -13.04
N ARG A 70 9.76 -23.41 -13.45
CA ARG A 70 9.25 -23.65 -14.82
C ARG A 70 9.69 -22.60 -15.83
N ASP A 71 10.06 -21.42 -15.36
CA ASP A 71 10.56 -20.32 -16.19
C ASP A 71 11.72 -19.64 -15.48
N PRO A 72 12.90 -20.24 -15.49
CA PRO A 72 14.07 -19.71 -14.82
C PRO A 72 14.60 -18.40 -15.43
N LYS A 73 14.12 -18.00 -16.61
CA LYS A 73 14.46 -16.74 -17.25
C LYS A 73 13.47 -15.62 -16.93
N GLY A 74 12.32 -15.95 -16.37
CA GLY A 74 11.31 -14.98 -15.97
C GLY A 74 11.71 -14.25 -14.69
N HIS A 75 11.84 -12.93 -14.78
CA HIS A 75 12.13 -12.06 -13.65
C HIS A 75 10.91 -11.19 -13.34
N TYR A 76 10.16 -11.57 -12.33
CA TYR A 76 9.01 -10.80 -11.89
C TYR A 76 9.40 -9.94 -10.68
N PRO A 77 8.95 -8.67 -10.62
CA PRO A 77 9.26 -7.81 -9.47
C PRO A 77 8.61 -8.35 -8.19
N SER A 78 9.28 -8.13 -7.05
CA SER A 78 8.71 -8.43 -5.74
C SER A 78 7.53 -7.50 -5.43
N PRO A 79 6.66 -7.86 -4.48
CA PRO A 79 5.59 -6.96 -4.03
C PRO A 79 6.10 -5.60 -3.58
N SER A 80 7.17 -5.56 -2.81
CA SER A 80 7.77 -4.31 -2.35
C SER A 80 8.33 -3.47 -3.50
N ALA A 81 8.96 -4.08 -4.50
CA ALA A 81 9.45 -3.39 -5.68
C ALA A 81 8.31 -2.79 -6.51
N VAL A 82 7.19 -3.49 -6.65
CA VAL A 82 5.99 -2.97 -7.34
C VAL A 82 5.44 -1.75 -6.61
N VAL A 83 5.27 -1.83 -5.30
CA VAL A 83 4.77 -0.72 -4.48
C VAL A 83 5.70 0.48 -4.56
N GLN A 84 7.02 0.28 -4.45
CA GLN A 84 8.00 1.36 -4.58
C GLN A 84 7.91 2.07 -5.93
N ARG A 85 7.78 1.31 -7.01
CA ARG A 85 7.64 1.86 -8.36
C ARG A 85 6.35 2.65 -8.51
N MET A 86 5.24 2.12 -8.02
CA MET A 86 3.95 2.81 -8.07
C MET A 86 3.96 4.12 -7.27
N ILE A 87 4.65 4.16 -6.13
CA ILE A 87 4.82 5.39 -5.35
C ILE A 87 5.65 6.39 -6.15
N ALA A 88 6.76 5.97 -6.73
CA ALA A 88 7.63 6.83 -7.52
C ALA A 88 6.91 7.39 -8.76
N ASP A 89 6.25 6.53 -9.53
CA ASP A 89 5.57 6.92 -10.76
C ASP A 89 4.26 7.70 -10.50
N GLY A 90 3.69 7.53 -9.33
CA GLY A 90 2.42 8.16 -8.94
C GLY A 90 2.49 9.65 -8.66
N GLU A 91 3.68 10.24 -8.56
CA GLU A 91 3.88 11.68 -8.32
C GLU A 91 3.04 12.22 -7.16
N GLY A 92 3.03 11.50 -6.05
CA GLY A 92 2.26 11.85 -4.87
C GLY A 92 0.78 11.41 -4.92
N ARG A 93 0.31 10.77 -5.97
CA ARG A 93 -1.07 10.27 -6.09
C ARG A 93 -1.23 8.81 -5.63
N PHE A 94 -0.14 8.14 -5.30
CA PHE A 94 -0.17 6.80 -4.70
C PHE A 94 0.59 6.81 -3.38
N GLY A 95 -0.02 6.30 -2.32
CA GLY A 95 0.58 6.21 -1.00
C GLY A 95 0.31 4.87 -0.33
N TRP A 96 1.23 4.48 0.54
CA TRP A 96 1.13 3.24 1.30
C TRP A 96 1.38 3.49 2.78
N ILE A 97 0.48 2.99 3.62
CA ILE A 97 0.58 3.06 5.07
C ILE A 97 0.75 1.65 5.62
N ALA A 98 1.76 1.45 6.45
CA ALA A 98 1.91 0.26 7.27
C ALA A 98 1.33 0.53 8.67
N CYS A 99 0.49 -0.37 9.15
CA CYS A 99 0.01 -0.34 10.53
C CYS A 99 1.14 -0.77 11.47
N THR A 100 1.51 0.09 12.41
CA THR A 100 2.64 -0.19 13.33
C THR A 100 2.35 -1.38 14.24
N ALA A 101 1.16 -1.46 14.82
CA ALA A 101 0.79 -2.58 15.67
C ALA A 101 0.80 -3.92 14.92
N CYS A 102 0.20 -3.97 13.73
CA CYS A 102 0.19 -5.18 12.91
C CYS A 102 1.60 -5.58 12.48
N SER A 103 2.46 -4.61 12.19
CA SER A 103 3.86 -4.84 11.82
C SER A 103 4.65 -5.44 12.96
N GLU A 104 4.52 -4.88 14.16
CA GLU A 104 5.22 -5.37 15.35
C GLU A 104 4.78 -6.77 15.74
N GLU A 105 3.48 -7.05 15.72
CA GLU A 105 2.92 -8.37 16.04
C GLU A 105 3.45 -9.48 15.12
N ARG A 106 3.84 -9.14 13.90
CA ARG A 106 4.28 -10.08 12.88
C ARG A 106 5.76 -10.05 12.58
N GLY A 107 6.52 -9.22 13.30
CA GLY A 107 7.93 -9.00 13.00
C GLY A 107 8.18 -8.34 11.64
N ALA A 108 7.18 -7.70 11.07
CA ALA A 108 7.26 -7.02 9.78
C ALA A 108 7.74 -5.57 9.98
N VAL A 109 8.94 -5.39 10.49
CA VAL A 109 9.44 -4.08 10.95
C VAL A 109 10.42 -3.43 9.98
N HIS A 110 10.84 -4.13 8.93
CA HIS A 110 11.80 -3.64 7.94
C HIS A 110 11.10 -3.22 6.63
N HIS A 111 10.23 -2.22 6.73
CA HIS A 111 9.55 -1.68 5.56
C HIS A 111 10.48 -0.85 4.68
N VAL A 112 10.22 -0.86 3.38
CA VAL A 112 10.89 0.05 2.45
C VAL A 112 10.63 1.51 2.85
N PRO A 113 11.58 2.45 2.59
CA PRO A 113 11.53 3.79 3.16
C PRO A 113 10.38 4.66 2.65
N GLN A 114 9.75 4.33 1.52
CA GLN A 114 8.64 5.08 0.94
C GLN A 114 7.32 4.89 1.69
N VAL A 115 7.23 3.87 2.53
CA VAL A 115 6.03 3.53 3.29
C VAL A 115 5.90 4.44 4.50
N ARG A 116 4.69 4.93 4.77
CA ARG A 116 4.38 5.66 5.99
C ARG A 116 3.93 4.70 7.08
N HIS A 117 4.36 4.97 8.30
CA HIS A 117 3.98 4.20 9.49
C HIS A 117 2.89 4.93 10.25
N ARG A 118 1.79 4.25 10.58
CA ARG A 118 0.68 4.79 11.34
C ARG A 118 0.20 3.81 12.39
N SER A 119 -0.12 4.34 13.57
CA SER A 119 -0.84 3.59 14.60
C SER A 119 -2.28 3.28 14.14
N PRO A 120 -2.89 2.15 14.58
CA PRO A 120 -4.30 1.84 14.30
C PRO A 120 -5.25 2.97 14.79
N LEU A 121 -4.87 3.77 15.76
CA LEU A 121 -5.64 4.93 16.22
C LEU A 121 -5.84 6.00 15.13
N ARG A 122 -5.06 5.95 14.07
CA ARG A 122 -5.15 6.86 12.91
C ARG A 122 -6.09 6.37 11.82
N LEU A 123 -6.61 5.16 11.93
CA LEU A 123 -7.43 4.57 10.87
C LEU A 123 -8.69 5.39 10.57
N ALA A 124 -9.44 5.78 11.61
CA ALA A 124 -10.65 6.58 11.43
C ALA A 124 -10.38 7.90 10.69
N ARG A 125 -9.30 8.59 11.06
CA ARG A 125 -8.88 9.83 10.40
C ARG A 125 -8.45 9.58 8.95
N THR A 126 -7.80 8.46 8.69
CA THR A 126 -7.39 8.07 7.35
C THR A 126 -8.59 7.76 6.46
N ILE A 127 -9.60 7.08 6.99
CA ILE A 127 -10.88 6.86 6.31
C ILE A 127 -11.56 8.19 5.98
N ALA A 128 -11.61 9.11 6.95
CA ALA A 128 -12.21 10.44 6.76
C ALA A 128 -11.47 11.29 5.70
N SER A 129 -10.22 10.96 5.37
CA SER A 129 -9.41 11.66 4.37
C SER A 129 -9.57 11.11 2.95
N ALA A 130 -10.49 10.19 2.73
CA ALA A 130 -10.75 9.59 1.42
C ALA A 130 -12.21 9.79 1.03
N ARG A 131 -12.46 9.97 -0.28
CA ARG A 131 -13.81 10.08 -0.84
C ARG A 131 -14.54 8.75 -0.78
N GLN A 132 -13.81 7.68 -1.04
CA GLN A 132 -14.32 6.30 -0.97
C GLN A 132 -13.33 5.42 -0.25
N THR A 133 -13.83 4.45 0.49
CA THR A 133 -13.03 3.43 1.18
C THR A 133 -13.50 2.06 0.76
N LEU A 134 -12.58 1.21 0.34
CA LEU A 134 -12.84 -0.17 -0.02
C LEU A 134 -11.98 -1.09 0.86
N TYR A 135 -12.62 -2.06 1.47
CA TYR A 135 -11.95 -3.11 2.22
C TYR A 135 -11.72 -4.32 1.33
N LEU A 136 -10.45 -4.71 1.18
CA LEU A 136 -10.05 -5.89 0.43
C LEU A 136 -9.34 -6.86 1.38
N GLY A 137 -9.99 -7.96 1.64
CA GLY A 137 -9.47 -9.01 2.47
C GLY A 137 -10.11 -10.32 2.09
N GLY A 138 -9.57 -11.38 2.60
CA GLY A 138 -10.09 -12.71 2.41
C GLY A 138 -9.42 -13.67 3.37
N ALA A 139 -10.09 -14.72 3.64
CA ALA A 139 -9.53 -15.82 4.39
C ALA A 139 -8.46 -16.53 3.58
#